data_eb62d94d668e90832f0b497740b23dcf
#
_entry.id   eb62d94d668e90832f0b497740b23dcf
#
_cell.length_a   1.000
_cell.length_b   1.000
_cell.length_c   1.000
_cell.angle_alpha   90.00
_cell.angle_beta   90.00
_cell.angle_gamma   90.00
#
_symmetry.space_group_name_H-M   'P 1'
#
loop_
_entity.id
_entity.type
_entity.pdbx_description
1 polymer ?
#
loop_
_entity_poly.entity_id
_entity_poly.type
_entity_poly.pdbx_seq_one_letter_code
_entity_poly.pdbx_strand_id
1 'polypeptide(L)'
;MTKGYHNYRGRGRKRRQKIALAAALTVVIFAAAAFLVLQNYIVYDDAGKAHVEWPFGKKDPQTDTQNSAVPDGDVNIDYVDNGYAPHLEILRARMLPGNVLRQNPATVLEGVTEDAVVIEVKRVNGSIPYTTEVEVPQQVAVEQYDTMANLKALLAGEKYTVARMSVFCDSYFVRAYPDAALQVESGGYWYDAASMAWLDPSHPQTLVYITTLCQEYAQLGFDEIMLDYFSYPYTGRLSSIFGLEDTDKVQVLTDFIKSLRANLPEDIKISIVLHSQPDMEYGLSPELLSENFDRIYLEAGIDAEALIQQLPEKFDAQTRLVPIVYAPAEEGSYLVK
;
A
#
# COMPACT_ATOMS: atom_id res chain seq x y z
N MET A 1 17.41 -63.21 41.31
CA MET A 1 17.78 -61.81 40.94
C MET A 1 16.69 -61.28 40.03
N THR A 2 15.75 -60.53 40.57
CA THR A 2 14.60 -59.95 39.86
C THR A 2 14.85 -58.46 39.73
N LYS A 3 14.99 -57.96 38.47
CA LYS A 3 15.15 -56.51 38.14
C LYS A 3 13.76 -55.84 38.14
N GLY A 4 13.58 -54.85 39.04
CA GLY A 4 12.36 -54.10 39.13
C GLY A 4 12.17 -53.14 37.95
N TYR A 5 10.98 -53.17 37.38
CA TYR A 5 10.53 -52.20 36.35
C TYR A 5 10.14 -50.88 37.01
N HIS A 6 10.86 -49.80 36.74
CA HIS A 6 10.47 -48.44 37.14
C HIS A 6 9.37 -47.91 36.25
N ASN A 7 8.24 -47.56 36.85
CA ASN A 7 7.05 -46.99 36.25
C ASN A 7 7.30 -45.58 35.67
N TYR A 8 7.26 -45.46 34.34
CA TYR A 8 7.40 -44.21 33.58
C TYR A 8 6.06 -43.47 33.34
N ARG A 9 5.16 -43.40 34.36
CA ARG A 9 3.80 -42.84 34.18
C ARG A 9 3.60 -41.38 34.57
N GLY A 10 4.64 -40.65 35.00
CA GLY A 10 4.47 -39.30 35.57
C GLY A 10 4.70 -38.10 34.63
N ARG A 11 5.47 -38.26 33.55
CA ARG A 11 5.88 -37.12 32.68
C ARG A 11 4.84 -36.72 31.62
N GLY A 12 4.03 -37.64 31.14
CA GLY A 12 3.01 -37.37 30.11
C GLY A 12 1.85 -36.49 30.61
N ARG A 13 1.46 -36.64 31.89
CA ARG A 13 0.32 -35.90 32.47
C ARG A 13 0.64 -34.39 32.65
N LYS A 14 1.84 -34.09 33.12
CA LYS A 14 2.29 -32.68 33.30
C LYS A 14 2.48 -31.96 31.94
N ARG A 15 2.93 -32.68 30.89
CA ARG A 15 3.06 -32.13 29.55
C ARG A 15 1.69 -31.82 28.93
N ARG A 16 0.72 -32.72 29.06
CA ARG A 16 -0.67 -32.51 28.60
C ARG A 16 -1.34 -31.36 29.33
N GLN A 17 -1.11 -31.19 30.63
CA GLN A 17 -1.61 -30.05 31.40
C GLN A 17 -1.00 -28.72 30.96
N LYS A 18 0.29 -28.68 30.65
CA LYS A 18 0.94 -27.45 30.10
C LYS A 18 0.41 -27.08 28.70
N ILE A 19 0.19 -28.09 27.85
CA ILE A 19 -0.38 -27.86 26.51
C ILE A 19 -1.84 -27.37 26.62
N ALA A 20 -2.63 -27.97 27.50
CA ALA A 20 -4.01 -27.54 27.74
C ALA A 20 -4.08 -26.13 28.33
N LEU A 21 -3.15 -25.76 29.23
CA LEU A 21 -3.07 -24.42 29.80
C LEU A 21 -2.65 -23.39 28.74
N ALA A 22 -1.68 -23.72 27.88
CA ALA A 22 -1.25 -22.89 26.79
C ALA A 22 -2.40 -22.67 25.78
N ALA A 23 -3.10 -23.72 25.40
CA ALA A 23 -4.27 -23.60 24.50
C ALA A 23 -5.40 -22.78 25.12
N ALA A 24 -5.68 -22.93 26.42
CA ALA A 24 -6.66 -22.09 27.10
C ALA A 24 -6.25 -20.61 27.14
N LEU A 25 -4.95 -20.33 27.37
CA LEU A 25 -4.43 -18.97 27.35
C LEU A 25 -4.55 -18.34 25.98
N THR A 26 -4.25 -19.09 24.91
CA THR A 26 -4.41 -18.65 23.53
C THR A 26 -5.85 -18.28 23.22
N VAL A 27 -6.82 -19.12 23.63
CA VAL A 27 -8.25 -18.83 23.44
C VAL A 27 -8.67 -17.55 24.18
N VAL A 28 -8.16 -17.32 25.39
CA VAL A 28 -8.45 -16.10 26.16
C VAL A 28 -7.88 -14.86 25.47
N ILE A 29 -6.67 -14.94 24.91
CA ILE A 29 -6.05 -13.84 24.16
C ILE A 29 -6.86 -13.54 22.91
N PHE A 30 -7.26 -14.54 22.13
CA PHE A 30 -8.11 -14.36 20.96
C PHE A 30 -9.49 -13.77 21.31
N ALA A 31 -10.09 -14.21 22.41
CA ALA A 31 -11.36 -13.67 22.90
C ALA A 31 -11.23 -12.20 23.32
N ALA A 32 -10.13 -11.83 23.98
CA ALA A 32 -9.86 -10.47 24.39
C ALA A 32 -9.59 -9.56 23.16
N ALA A 33 -8.83 -10.04 22.17
CA ALA A 33 -8.59 -9.31 20.93
C ALA A 33 -9.89 -9.13 20.13
N ALA A 34 -10.71 -10.18 20.01
CA ALA A 34 -12.03 -10.09 19.37
C ALA A 34 -12.96 -9.11 20.11
N PHE A 35 -12.92 -9.06 21.43
CA PHE A 35 -13.69 -8.12 22.23
C PHE A 35 -13.25 -6.67 21.99
N LEU A 36 -11.95 -6.40 21.91
CA LEU A 36 -11.42 -5.06 21.60
C LEU A 36 -11.81 -4.59 20.20
N VAL A 37 -11.82 -5.51 19.23
CA VAL A 37 -12.31 -5.20 17.87
C VAL A 37 -13.82 -4.93 17.88
N LEU A 38 -14.60 -5.76 18.58
CA LEU A 38 -16.06 -5.59 18.68
C LEU A 38 -16.48 -4.29 19.36
N GLN A 39 -15.69 -3.77 20.29
CA GLN A 39 -15.98 -2.49 20.93
C GLN A 39 -16.09 -1.33 19.94
N ASN A 40 -15.33 -1.37 18.84
CA ASN A 40 -15.37 -0.34 17.79
C ASN A 40 -16.65 -0.38 16.92
N TYR A 41 -17.45 -1.44 17.04
CA TYR A 41 -18.70 -1.63 16.26
C TYR A 41 -19.96 -1.58 17.13
N ILE A 42 -19.83 -1.19 18.40
CA ILE A 42 -20.98 -0.99 19.29
C ILE A 42 -21.44 0.45 19.17
N VAL A 43 -22.62 0.64 18.61
CA VAL A 43 -23.30 1.94 18.50
C VAL A 43 -24.45 1.98 19.50
N TYR A 44 -24.62 3.10 20.20
CA TYR A 44 -25.74 3.33 21.12
C TYR A 44 -26.77 4.19 20.42
N ASP A 45 -28.03 3.78 20.45
CA ASP A 45 -29.16 4.60 19.97
C ASP A 45 -29.49 5.72 20.96
N ASP A 46 -30.37 6.66 20.55
CA ASP A 46 -30.78 7.79 21.35
C ASP A 46 -31.52 7.39 22.66
N ALA A 47 -31.90 6.12 22.79
CA ALA A 47 -32.50 5.54 23.98
C ALA A 47 -31.47 4.83 24.89
N GLY A 48 -30.17 4.87 24.53
CA GLY A 48 -29.08 4.27 25.30
C GLY A 48 -28.93 2.75 25.13
N LYS A 49 -29.57 2.13 24.10
CA LYS A 49 -29.51 0.72 23.85
C LYS A 49 -28.38 0.41 22.89
N ALA A 50 -27.45 -0.49 23.30
CA ALA A 50 -26.33 -0.91 22.48
C ALA A 50 -26.76 -1.88 21.38
N HIS A 51 -26.34 -1.66 20.15
CA HIS A 51 -26.41 -2.60 19.03
C HIS A 51 -25.08 -2.69 18.30
N VAL A 52 -24.82 -3.80 17.60
CA VAL A 52 -23.57 -4.04 16.88
C VAL A 52 -23.84 -3.83 15.40
N GLU A 53 -23.18 -2.83 14.80
CA GLU A 53 -23.19 -2.62 13.34
C GLU A 53 -22.02 -3.37 12.71
N TRP A 54 -22.31 -4.45 11.97
CA TRP A 54 -21.31 -5.21 11.24
C TRP A 54 -20.98 -4.55 9.90
N PRO A 55 -19.71 -4.36 9.55
CA PRO A 55 -19.34 -3.75 8.28
C PRO A 55 -19.71 -4.60 7.04
N PHE A 56 -20.18 -5.83 7.24
CA PHE A 56 -20.56 -6.77 6.17
C PHE A 56 -22.03 -7.19 6.20
N GLY A 57 -22.88 -6.51 6.97
CA GLY A 57 -24.32 -6.79 7.03
C GLY A 57 -25.04 -6.27 5.79
N LYS A 58 -25.74 -7.15 5.03
CA LYS A 58 -26.72 -6.73 4.02
C LYS A 58 -27.79 -5.90 4.73
N LYS A 59 -27.99 -4.65 4.31
CA LYS A 59 -29.15 -3.87 4.72
C LYS A 59 -30.39 -4.51 4.11
N ASP A 60 -31.23 -5.12 4.94
CA ASP A 60 -32.60 -5.43 4.55
C ASP A 60 -33.40 -4.12 4.40
N PRO A 61 -34.19 -3.95 3.32
CA PRO A 61 -35.03 -2.79 3.16
C PRO A 61 -36.30 -2.98 4.02
N GLN A 62 -36.35 -2.41 5.21
CA GLN A 62 -37.60 -2.24 5.94
C GLN A 62 -38.04 -0.78 5.90
N THR A 63 -39.00 -0.59 5.04
CA THR A 63 -40.24 0.21 5.11
C THR A 63 -40.36 1.18 6.30
N ASP A 64 -40.22 2.45 6.02
CA ASP A 64 -40.99 3.48 6.75
C ASP A 64 -41.89 4.20 5.78
N THR A 65 -43.20 3.85 5.92
CA THR A 65 -44.31 4.48 5.24
C THR A 65 -44.71 5.72 6.05
N GLN A 66 -44.39 6.91 5.57
CA GLN A 66 -45.21 8.08 5.84
C GLN A 66 -45.27 9.02 4.63
N ASN A 67 -46.42 9.00 4.10
CA ASN A 67 -47.19 9.87 3.24
C ASN A 67 -46.66 11.31 3.06
N SER A 68 -46.27 11.64 1.83
CA SER A 68 -46.49 12.98 1.28
C SER A 68 -46.55 12.90 -0.25
N ALA A 69 -47.52 13.56 -0.82
CA ALA A 69 -47.96 13.54 -2.20
C ALA A 69 -46.80 13.79 -3.20
N VAL A 70 -46.77 12.94 -4.24
CA VAL A 70 -45.94 13.08 -5.42
C VAL A 70 -46.55 14.11 -6.35
N PRO A 71 -45.79 15.14 -6.80
CA PRO A 71 -46.07 15.80 -8.06
C PRO A 71 -45.37 15.01 -9.17
N ASP A 72 -46.15 14.61 -10.14
CA ASP A 72 -45.72 14.03 -11.41
C ASP A 72 -44.82 15.04 -12.14
N GLY A 73 -43.55 14.74 -12.27
CA GLY A 73 -42.56 15.52 -13.00
C GLY A 73 -41.32 14.62 -13.21
N ASP A 74 -40.91 14.47 -14.47
CA ASP A 74 -39.70 13.79 -14.87
C ASP A 74 -38.53 14.13 -13.93
N VAL A 75 -38.18 13.19 -13.05
CA VAL A 75 -36.95 13.29 -12.26
C VAL A 75 -35.82 12.92 -13.18
N ASN A 76 -35.25 13.95 -13.81
CA ASN A 76 -33.93 13.86 -14.40
C ASN A 76 -32.95 13.62 -13.23
N ILE A 77 -32.58 12.36 -13.02
CA ILE A 77 -31.49 12.02 -12.11
C ILE A 77 -30.23 12.44 -12.83
N ASP A 78 -29.84 13.71 -12.67
CA ASP A 78 -28.47 14.11 -12.90
C ASP A 78 -27.62 13.22 -11.98
N TYR A 79 -26.97 12.23 -12.56
CA TYR A 79 -25.82 11.59 -11.95
C TYR A 79 -24.80 12.71 -11.72
N VAL A 80 -24.81 13.27 -10.53
CA VAL A 80 -23.67 14.03 -10.05
C VAL A 80 -22.54 13.00 -9.94
N ASP A 81 -21.79 12.90 -11.02
CA ASP A 81 -20.47 12.29 -11.01
C ASP A 81 -19.68 13.13 -10.00
N ASN A 82 -19.64 12.69 -8.75
CA ASN A 82 -18.73 13.20 -7.74
C ASN A 82 -17.33 12.74 -8.11
N GLY A 83 -16.99 12.85 -9.40
CA GLY A 83 -15.67 12.61 -9.92
C GLY A 83 -14.71 13.54 -9.19
N TYR A 84 -14.09 13.02 -8.15
CA TYR A 84 -12.89 13.60 -7.56
C TYR A 84 -11.83 13.66 -8.66
N ALA A 85 -11.86 14.72 -9.44
CA ALA A 85 -10.75 15.12 -10.28
C ALA A 85 -9.92 16.08 -9.41
N PRO A 86 -8.83 15.63 -8.79
CA PRO A 86 -7.96 16.53 -8.07
C PRO A 86 -7.49 17.61 -9.04
N HIS A 87 -7.60 18.87 -8.65
CA HIS A 87 -7.03 19.97 -9.43
C HIS A 87 -5.52 19.85 -9.28
N LEU A 88 -4.87 19.11 -10.19
CA LEU A 88 -3.44 18.89 -10.19
C LEU A 88 -2.79 19.93 -11.10
N GLU A 89 -1.70 20.49 -10.61
CA GLU A 89 -0.83 21.35 -11.40
C GLU A 89 0.23 20.51 -12.13
N ILE A 90 0.84 21.11 -13.16
CA ILE A 90 2.01 20.55 -13.84
C ILE A 90 3.11 20.31 -12.81
N LEU A 91 3.62 19.09 -12.76
CA LEU A 91 4.66 18.68 -11.84
C LEU A 91 6.03 18.66 -12.54
N ARG A 92 6.94 19.50 -12.09
CA ARG A 92 8.36 19.46 -12.49
C ARG A 92 9.17 19.01 -11.30
N ALA A 93 9.63 17.76 -11.32
CA ALA A 93 10.24 17.11 -10.19
C ALA A 93 11.67 16.65 -10.47
N ARG A 94 12.48 16.57 -9.42
CA ARG A 94 13.82 15.96 -9.43
C ARG A 94 13.90 14.81 -8.43
N MET A 95 14.42 13.68 -8.89
CA MET A 95 14.80 12.57 -8.00
C MET A 95 16.04 12.97 -7.21
N LEU A 96 15.96 12.96 -5.90
CA LEU A 96 17.12 13.19 -5.05
C LEU A 96 17.99 11.90 -4.93
N PRO A 97 19.32 12.04 -4.73
CA PRO A 97 20.20 10.88 -4.58
C PRO A 97 19.78 9.96 -3.42
N GLY A 98 19.94 8.65 -3.56
CA GLY A 98 19.53 7.65 -2.56
C GLY A 98 20.21 7.75 -1.19
N ASN A 99 21.25 8.61 -1.06
CA ASN A 99 21.93 8.92 0.20
C ASN A 99 21.63 10.34 0.71
N VAL A 100 20.61 10.99 0.13
CA VAL A 100 20.27 12.40 0.39
C VAL A 100 20.07 12.69 1.88
N LEU A 101 19.44 11.77 2.60
CA LEU A 101 19.12 11.95 4.01
C LEU A 101 20.34 11.93 4.95
N ARG A 102 21.51 11.53 4.44
CA ARG A 102 22.79 11.62 5.14
C ARG A 102 23.54 12.94 4.86
N GLN A 103 22.98 13.82 4.06
CA GLN A 103 23.57 15.07 3.61
C GLN A 103 22.83 16.26 4.22
N ASN A 104 23.47 17.43 4.22
CA ASN A 104 22.81 18.65 4.63
C ASN A 104 21.73 19.04 3.62
N PRO A 105 20.47 19.24 4.04
CA PRO A 105 19.35 19.54 3.14
C PRO A 105 19.60 20.77 2.25
N ALA A 106 20.20 21.84 2.78
CA ALA A 106 20.50 23.03 1.99
C ALA A 106 21.48 22.74 0.83
N THR A 107 22.49 21.90 1.08
CA THR A 107 23.45 21.49 0.03
C THR A 107 22.80 20.59 -1.01
N VAL A 108 21.88 19.71 -0.58
CA VAL A 108 21.15 18.82 -1.48
C VAL A 108 20.24 19.58 -2.43
N LEU A 109 19.60 20.64 -1.96
CA LEU A 109 18.68 21.46 -2.75
C LEU A 109 19.41 22.55 -3.57
N GLU A 110 20.71 22.73 -3.35
CA GLU A 110 21.51 23.67 -4.14
C GLU A 110 21.51 23.26 -5.62
N GLY A 111 21.03 24.15 -6.48
CA GLY A 111 20.91 23.88 -7.92
C GLY A 111 19.71 23.04 -8.36
N VAL A 112 18.83 22.63 -7.45
CA VAL A 112 17.54 22.02 -7.82
C VAL A 112 16.55 23.12 -8.20
N THR A 113 16.31 23.25 -9.50
CA THR A 113 15.44 24.28 -10.07
C THR A 113 13.99 23.84 -10.20
N GLU A 114 13.72 22.55 -10.13
CA GLU A 114 12.39 21.97 -10.20
C GLU A 114 11.56 22.34 -8.96
N ASP A 115 10.23 22.41 -9.14
CA ASP A 115 9.28 22.82 -8.09
C ASP A 115 9.06 21.72 -7.05
N ALA A 116 9.35 20.46 -7.42
CA ALA A 116 9.16 19.29 -6.61
C ALA A 116 10.42 18.45 -6.48
N VAL A 117 10.50 17.67 -5.39
CA VAL A 117 11.56 16.69 -5.15
C VAL A 117 10.97 15.32 -4.78
N VAL A 118 11.59 14.27 -5.32
CA VAL A 118 11.25 12.89 -5.00
C VAL A 118 12.32 12.31 -4.08
N ILE A 119 11.91 11.81 -2.93
CA ILE A 119 12.76 11.22 -1.90
C ILE A 119 12.45 9.72 -1.80
N GLU A 120 13.46 8.87 -1.98
CA GLU A 120 13.30 7.45 -1.79
C GLU A 120 13.23 7.12 -0.29
N VAL A 121 12.06 6.67 0.17
CA VAL A 121 11.76 6.33 1.58
C VAL A 121 11.69 4.82 1.84
N LYS A 122 11.53 4.00 0.79
CA LYS A 122 11.65 2.54 0.85
C LYS A 122 12.19 2.03 -0.48
N ARG A 123 13.33 1.35 -0.41
CA ARG A 123 14.04 0.86 -1.60
C ARG A 123 13.41 -0.42 -2.16
N VAL A 124 13.78 -0.74 -3.39
CA VAL A 124 13.31 -1.94 -4.11
C VAL A 124 13.57 -3.26 -3.36
N ASN A 125 14.63 -3.34 -2.56
CA ASN A 125 14.89 -4.51 -1.73
C ASN A 125 14.11 -4.54 -0.40
N GLY A 126 13.32 -3.49 -0.10
CA GLY A 126 12.56 -3.33 1.13
C GLY A 126 13.30 -2.60 2.25
N SER A 127 14.56 -2.14 2.05
CA SER A 127 15.25 -1.36 3.09
C SER A 127 14.69 0.06 3.19
N ILE A 128 14.69 0.60 4.40
CA ILE A 128 14.20 1.95 4.74
C ILE A 128 15.42 2.85 4.96
N PRO A 129 15.68 3.85 4.10
CA PRO A 129 16.88 4.67 4.15
C PRO A 129 16.83 5.86 5.13
N TYR A 130 15.92 5.82 6.08
CA TYR A 130 15.82 6.82 7.16
C TYR A 130 15.49 6.12 8.50
N THR A 131 15.63 6.86 9.61
CA THR A 131 15.27 6.36 10.94
C THR A 131 13.75 6.48 11.13
N THR A 132 13.02 5.41 10.75
CA THR A 132 11.56 5.35 10.90
C THR A 132 11.14 5.25 12.36
N GLU A 133 10.00 5.85 12.70
CA GLU A 133 9.34 5.71 14.01
C GLU A 133 8.36 4.52 14.02
N VAL A 134 8.09 3.92 12.84
CA VAL A 134 7.24 2.73 12.73
C VAL A 134 7.99 1.49 13.21
N GLU A 135 7.33 0.70 14.03
CA GLU A 135 7.84 -0.62 14.42
C GLU A 135 7.81 -1.57 13.21
N VAL A 136 8.99 -1.86 12.68
CA VAL A 136 9.17 -2.81 11.58
C VAL A 136 9.85 -4.08 12.06
N PRO A 137 9.63 -5.24 11.39
CA PRO A 137 10.33 -6.47 11.73
C PRO A 137 11.84 -6.31 11.72
N GLN A 138 12.53 -7.01 12.63
CA GLN A 138 14.01 -6.96 12.76
C GLN A 138 14.76 -7.31 11.46
N GLN A 139 14.12 -8.08 10.58
CA GLN A 139 14.68 -8.46 9.28
C GLN A 139 14.72 -7.29 8.29
N VAL A 140 13.86 -6.28 8.46
CA VAL A 140 13.85 -5.09 7.62
C VAL A 140 15.07 -4.23 7.95
N ALA A 141 15.87 -3.94 6.94
CA ALA A 141 17.05 -3.09 7.11
C ALA A 141 16.62 -1.63 7.20
N VAL A 142 16.79 -1.01 8.36
CA VAL A 142 16.53 0.40 8.62
C VAL A 142 17.83 1.16 8.73
N GLU A 143 17.86 2.42 8.29
CA GLU A 143 19.00 3.32 8.46
C GLU A 143 19.41 3.45 9.94
N GLN A 144 20.71 3.31 10.19
CA GLN A 144 21.27 3.36 11.55
C GLN A 144 21.73 4.76 11.95
N TYR A 145 21.97 5.64 10.99
CA TYR A 145 22.29 7.04 11.25
C TYR A 145 21.00 7.82 11.50
N ASP A 146 21.03 8.76 12.43
CA ASP A 146 19.91 9.68 12.63
C ASP A 146 19.76 10.60 11.41
N THR A 147 18.80 10.25 10.56
CA THR A 147 18.47 10.97 9.33
C THR A 147 17.13 11.71 9.42
N MET A 148 16.38 11.51 10.50
CA MET A 148 15.06 12.11 10.66
C MET A 148 15.11 13.64 10.69
N ALA A 149 16.10 14.24 11.32
CA ALA A 149 16.25 15.69 11.34
C ALA A 149 16.45 16.27 9.92
N ASN A 150 17.25 15.61 9.08
CA ASN A 150 17.46 16.01 7.69
C ASN A 150 16.19 15.80 6.84
N LEU A 151 15.47 14.70 7.04
CA LEU A 151 14.20 14.47 6.37
C LEU A 151 13.18 15.56 6.72
N LYS A 152 12.97 15.84 8.01
CA LYS A 152 12.05 16.89 8.46
C LYS A 152 12.46 18.27 7.93
N ALA A 153 13.75 18.55 7.83
CA ALA A 153 14.23 19.81 7.25
C ALA A 153 13.98 19.93 5.73
N LEU A 154 14.04 18.82 4.98
CA LEU A 154 13.64 18.78 3.58
C LEU A 154 12.14 19.03 3.41
N LEU A 155 11.32 18.38 4.24
CA LEU A 155 9.86 18.49 4.20
C LEU A 155 9.34 19.87 4.67
N ALA A 156 10.09 20.57 5.53
CA ALA A 156 9.75 21.93 5.98
C ALA A 156 10.06 23.01 4.92
N GLY A 157 10.64 22.65 3.76
CA GLY A 157 10.94 23.55 2.66
C GLY A 157 9.68 23.93 1.86
N GLU A 158 9.89 24.77 0.83
CA GLU A 158 8.80 25.25 -0.04
C GLU A 158 8.51 24.34 -1.24
N LYS A 159 9.34 23.29 -1.44
CA LYS A 159 9.17 22.37 -2.58
C LYS A 159 8.10 21.34 -2.29
N TYR A 160 7.32 21.02 -3.30
CA TYR A 160 6.42 19.86 -3.27
C TYR A 160 7.24 18.57 -3.08
N THR A 161 6.83 17.71 -2.15
CA THR A 161 7.62 16.56 -1.70
C THR A 161 6.90 15.25 -1.99
N VAL A 162 7.61 14.35 -2.68
CA VAL A 162 7.08 13.04 -3.07
C VAL A 162 7.87 11.92 -2.38
N ALA A 163 7.18 11.10 -1.60
CA ALA A 163 7.72 9.90 -0.98
C ALA A 163 7.68 8.72 -1.95
N ARG A 164 8.82 8.31 -2.51
CA ARG A 164 8.89 7.11 -3.37
C ARG A 164 9.14 5.86 -2.53
N MET A 165 8.24 4.87 -2.65
CA MET A 165 8.37 3.61 -1.95
C MET A 165 8.13 2.40 -2.86
N SER A 166 8.99 1.38 -2.77
CA SER A 166 8.70 0.06 -3.34
C SER A 166 7.62 -0.64 -2.53
N VAL A 167 6.53 -1.06 -3.18
CA VAL A 167 5.37 -1.66 -2.50
C VAL A 167 5.55 -3.16 -2.35
N PHE A 168 5.44 -3.91 -3.43
CA PHE A 168 5.43 -5.37 -3.38
C PHE A 168 6.80 -6.00 -3.60
N CYS A 169 7.75 -5.32 -4.23
CA CYS A 169 9.13 -5.81 -4.33
C CYS A 169 9.86 -5.55 -3.00
N ASP A 170 10.06 -6.60 -2.17
CA ASP A 170 10.61 -6.48 -0.81
C ASP A 170 11.25 -7.79 -0.33
N SER A 171 12.56 -7.88 -0.46
CA SER A 171 13.32 -9.05 -0.02
C SER A 171 13.60 -9.10 1.49
N TYR A 172 13.32 -8.04 2.23
CA TYR A 172 13.51 -8.02 3.68
C TYR A 172 12.25 -8.42 4.43
N PHE A 173 11.10 -7.85 4.09
CA PHE A 173 9.85 -8.14 4.79
C PHE A 173 9.43 -9.62 4.63
N VAL A 174 9.62 -10.21 3.45
CA VAL A 174 9.32 -11.63 3.21
C VAL A 174 10.08 -12.58 4.15
N ARG A 175 11.26 -12.18 4.65
CA ARG A 175 12.04 -12.99 5.61
C ARG A 175 11.42 -12.99 6.99
N ALA A 176 10.69 -11.95 7.36
CA ALA A 176 9.94 -11.88 8.61
C ALA A 176 8.60 -12.61 8.51
N TYR A 177 7.95 -12.51 7.35
CA TYR A 177 6.64 -13.06 7.05
C TYR A 177 6.68 -13.89 5.76
N PRO A 178 7.22 -15.12 5.81
CA PRO A 178 7.33 -16.00 4.64
C PRO A 178 6.02 -16.27 3.92
N ASP A 179 4.90 -16.34 4.68
CA ASP A 179 3.57 -16.60 4.13
C ASP A 179 3.01 -15.40 3.36
N ALA A 180 3.56 -14.19 3.58
CA ALA A 180 3.20 -12.98 2.84
C ALA A 180 4.00 -12.82 1.54
N ALA A 181 4.84 -13.78 1.15
CA ALA A 181 5.62 -13.76 -0.08
C ALA A 181 4.90 -14.50 -1.21
N LEU A 182 5.08 -14.05 -2.44
CA LEU A 182 4.84 -14.90 -3.60
C LEU A 182 5.78 -16.10 -3.56
N GLN A 183 5.23 -17.29 -3.74
CA GLN A 183 5.95 -18.56 -3.55
C GLN A 183 6.02 -19.38 -4.84
N VAL A 184 6.94 -20.33 -4.87
CA VAL A 184 6.97 -21.41 -5.86
C VAL A 184 6.31 -22.66 -5.26
N GLU A 185 5.87 -23.61 -6.08
CA GLU A 185 5.18 -24.86 -5.65
C GLU A 185 5.95 -25.63 -4.57
N SER A 186 7.27 -25.56 -4.58
CA SER A 186 8.12 -26.23 -3.57
C SER A 186 8.14 -25.53 -2.20
N GLY A 187 7.44 -24.39 -2.02
CA GLY A 187 7.33 -23.63 -0.77
C GLY A 187 8.48 -22.65 -0.49
N GLY A 188 9.31 -22.33 -1.50
CA GLY A 188 10.31 -21.25 -1.41
C GLY A 188 9.76 -19.94 -1.96
N TYR A 189 10.47 -18.83 -1.67
CA TYR A 189 10.14 -17.53 -2.26
C TYR A 189 10.29 -17.58 -3.78
N TRP A 190 9.36 -16.94 -4.47
CA TRP A 190 9.56 -16.63 -5.87
C TRP A 190 10.46 -15.40 -6.01
N TYR A 191 11.34 -15.41 -7.02
CA TYR A 191 12.25 -14.31 -7.33
C TYR A 191 12.07 -13.86 -8.76
N ASP A 192 12.10 -12.54 -8.97
CA ASP A 192 12.11 -11.93 -10.30
C ASP A 192 13.48 -12.08 -11.02
N ALA A 193 13.60 -11.50 -12.23
CA ALA A 193 14.84 -11.53 -13.00
C ALA A 193 16.01 -10.78 -12.32
N ALA A 194 15.72 -9.84 -11.42
CA ALA A 194 16.70 -9.11 -10.62
C ALA A 194 17.03 -9.80 -9.29
N SER A 195 16.51 -11.02 -9.06
CA SER A 195 16.67 -11.79 -7.82
C SER A 195 16.04 -11.09 -6.60
N MET A 196 14.96 -10.33 -6.80
CA MET A 196 14.18 -9.73 -5.75
C MET A 196 12.98 -10.62 -5.40
N ALA A 197 12.71 -10.81 -4.11
CA ALA A 197 11.50 -11.46 -3.64
C ALA A 197 10.34 -10.45 -3.59
N TRP A 198 9.12 -10.94 -3.76
CA TRP A 198 7.91 -10.13 -3.86
C TRP A 198 6.90 -10.53 -2.80
N LEU A 199 6.21 -9.54 -2.27
CA LEU A 199 5.05 -9.71 -1.40
C LEU A 199 3.84 -10.13 -2.22
N ASP A 200 2.98 -10.94 -1.62
CA ASP A 200 1.65 -11.23 -2.15
C ASP A 200 0.71 -10.05 -1.85
N PRO A 201 0.18 -9.36 -2.88
CA PRO A 201 -0.75 -8.25 -2.67
C PRO A 201 -2.05 -8.66 -1.97
N SER A 202 -2.45 -9.93 -2.07
CA SER A 202 -3.67 -10.44 -1.43
C SER A 202 -3.50 -10.75 0.06
N HIS A 203 -2.26 -10.83 0.55
CA HIS A 203 -1.99 -11.22 1.93
C HIS A 203 -2.26 -10.05 2.90
N PRO A 204 -3.07 -10.23 3.96
CA PRO A 204 -3.45 -9.14 4.87
C PRO A 204 -2.26 -8.43 5.52
N GLN A 205 -1.18 -9.16 5.83
CA GLN A 205 0.02 -8.59 6.44
C GLN A 205 0.73 -7.61 5.52
N THR A 206 0.66 -7.83 4.19
CA THR A 206 1.19 -6.91 3.18
C THR A 206 0.47 -5.56 3.24
N LEU A 207 -0.88 -5.59 3.27
CA LEU A 207 -1.68 -4.37 3.36
C LEU A 207 -1.40 -3.60 4.65
N VAL A 208 -1.35 -4.28 5.80
CA VAL A 208 -1.06 -3.66 7.10
C VAL A 208 0.31 -2.97 7.08
N TYR A 209 1.35 -3.68 6.62
CA TYR A 209 2.72 -3.15 6.56
C TYR A 209 2.83 -1.90 5.68
N ILE A 210 2.31 -1.97 4.45
CA ILE A 210 2.36 -0.86 3.51
C ILE A 210 1.53 0.33 4.01
N THR A 211 0.33 0.07 4.55
CA THR A 211 -0.53 1.13 5.10
C THR A 211 0.16 1.86 6.26
N THR A 212 0.80 1.13 7.17
CA THR A 212 1.49 1.73 8.33
C THR A 212 2.63 2.65 7.88
N LEU A 213 3.42 2.25 6.89
CA LEU A 213 4.47 3.11 6.33
C LEU A 213 3.89 4.34 5.62
N CYS A 214 2.83 4.18 4.82
CA CYS A 214 2.17 5.30 4.16
C CYS A 214 1.56 6.31 5.14
N GLN A 215 1.02 5.84 6.28
CA GLN A 215 0.54 6.70 7.35
C GLN A 215 1.68 7.51 7.99
N GLU A 216 2.87 6.92 8.18
CA GLU A 216 4.05 7.66 8.64
C GLU A 216 4.44 8.75 7.63
N TYR A 217 4.45 8.45 6.31
CA TYR A 217 4.80 9.45 5.30
C TYR A 217 3.81 10.62 5.29
N ALA A 218 2.52 10.34 5.41
CA ALA A 218 1.50 11.38 5.54
C ALA A 218 1.70 12.22 6.82
N GLN A 219 1.99 11.59 7.96
CA GLN A 219 2.25 12.28 9.24
C GLN A 219 3.54 13.11 9.22
N LEU A 220 4.55 12.68 8.47
CA LEU A 220 5.80 13.43 8.27
C LEU A 220 5.59 14.70 7.43
N GLY A 221 4.49 14.78 6.68
CA GLY A 221 4.12 15.95 5.87
C GLY A 221 4.58 15.87 4.41
N PHE A 222 4.72 14.68 3.85
CA PHE A 222 4.82 14.54 2.40
C PHE A 222 3.52 14.93 1.71
N ASP A 223 3.64 15.56 0.53
CA ASP A 223 2.49 15.97 -0.28
C ASP A 223 1.94 14.81 -1.13
N GLU A 224 2.80 13.87 -1.50
CA GLU A 224 2.46 12.74 -2.38
C GLU A 224 3.21 11.47 -1.99
N ILE A 225 2.54 10.32 -2.09
CA ILE A 225 3.15 9.00 -1.97
C ILE A 225 3.19 8.33 -3.33
N MET A 226 4.39 8.08 -3.84
CA MET A 226 4.64 7.43 -5.12
C MET A 226 4.85 5.93 -4.88
N LEU A 227 3.86 5.12 -5.28
CA LEU A 227 3.87 3.68 -5.18
C LEU A 227 4.65 3.07 -6.35
N ASP A 228 5.87 2.64 -6.07
CA ASP A 228 6.73 1.94 -7.00
C ASP A 228 6.53 0.42 -6.86
N TYR A 229 6.61 -0.34 -7.95
CA TYR A 229 6.34 -1.79 -7.96
C TYR A 229 4.95 -2.15 -7.40
N PHE A 230 3.95 -1.33 -7.70
CA PHE A 230 2.55 -1.61 -7.38
C PHE A 230 1.91 -2.39 -8.54
N SER A 231 2.30 -3.64 -8.69
CA SER A 231 1.79 -4.59 -9.68
C SER A 231 2.15 -6.00 -9.25
N TYR A 232 1.54 -7.00 -9.87
CA TYR A 232 2.15 -8.33 -9.88
C TYR A 232 3.44 -8.30 -10.71
N PRO A 233 4.38 -9.25 -10.49
CA PRO A 233 5.63 -9.29 -11.24
C PRO A 233 5.41 -9.39 -12.75
N TYR A 234 6.25 -8.68 -13.51
CA TYR A 234 6.23 -8.67 -14.99
C TYR A 234 7.54 -9.19 -15.60
N THR A 235 8.53 -9.60 -14.79
CA THR A 235 9.79 -10.18 -15.22
C THR A 235 10.12 -11.45 -14.42
N GLY A 236 10.94 -12.33 -15.00
CA GLY A 236 11.28 -13.60 -14.37
C GLY A 236 10.44 -14.76 -14.89
N ARG A 237 10.48 -15.89 -14.17
CA ARG A 237 9.68 -17.07 -14.53
C ARG A 237 8.28 -16.97 -13.91
N LEU A 238 7.41 -16.17 -14.50
CA LEU A 238 6.05 -15.90 -13.99
C LEU A 238 5.23 -17.18 -13.81
N SER A 239 5.33 -18.14 -14.73
CA SER A 239 4.62 -19.43 -14.67
C SER A 239 5.05 -20.33 -13.51
N SER A 240 6.07 -19.97 -12.73
CA SER A 240 6.47 -20.69 -11.53
C SER A 240 5.94 -20.08 -10.23
N ILE A 241 5.19 -18.98 -10.30
CA ILE A 241 4.50 -18.43 -9.14
C ILE A 241 3.32 -19.37 -8.83
N PHE A 242 3.28 -19.87 -7.61
CA PHE A 242 2.27 -20.82 -7.18
C PHE A 242 1.00 -20.10 -6.71
N GLY A 243 -0.16 -20.63 -7.07
CA GLY A 243 -1.46 -20.23 -6.51
C GLY A 243 -2.08 -18.97 -7.12
N LEU A 244 -1.58 -18.48 -8.27
CA LEU A 244 -2.14 -17.30 -8.95
C LEU A 244 -3.02 -17.62 -10.16
N GLU A 245 -3.26 -18.91 -10.48
CA GLU A 245 -3.93 -19.35 -11.69
C GLU A 245 -5.38 -18.80 -11.82
N ASP A 246 -6.09 -18.74 -10.68
CA ASP A 246 -7.48 -18.28 -10.62
C ASP A 246 -7.61 -16.89 -9.95
N THR A 247 -6.50 -16.16 -9.78
CA THR A 247 -6.50 -14.86 -9.10
C THR A 247 -6.91 -13.74 -10.06
N ASP A 248 -7.98 -13.02 -9.72
CA ASP A 248 -8.29 -11.73 -10.36
C ASP A 248 -7.34 -10.65 -9.83
N LYS A 249 -6.19 -10.52 -10.50
CA LYS A 249 -5.11 -9.62 -10.10
C LYS A 249 -5.54 -8.15 -10.12
N VAL A 250 -6.41 -7.76 -11.06
CA VAL A 250 -6.94 -6.38 -11.15
C VAL A 250 -7.81 -6.09 -9.95
N GLN A 251 -8.71 -7.02 -9.60
CA GLN A 251 -9.57 -6.86 -8.42
C GLN A 251 -8.75 -6.78 -7.13
N VAL A 252 -7.74 -7.66 -6.96
CA VAL A 252 -6.87 -7.65 -5.78
C VAL A 252 -6.16 -6.30 -5.62
N LEU A 253 -5.57 -5.76 -6.70
CA LEU A 253 -4.90 -4.46 -6.64
C LEU A 253 -5.88 -3.29 -6.46
N THR A 254 -7.10 -3.40 -7.02
CA THR A 254 -8.16 -2.42 -6.81
C THR A 254 -8.60 -2.37 -5.33
N ASP A 255 -8.79 -3.53 -4.71
CA ASP A 255 -9.18 -3.61 -3.30
C ASP A 255 -8.05 -3.13 -2.39
N PHE A 256 -6.80 -3.45 -2.74
CA PHE A 256 -5.63 -2.97 -2.01
C PHE A 256 -5.54 -1.45 -2.02
N ILE A 257 -5.60 -0.80 -3.20
CA ILE A 257 -5.45 0.66 -3.28
C ILE A 257 -6.64 1.39 -2.63
N LYS A 258 -7.87 0.88 -2.77
CA LYS A 258 -9.03 1.43 -2.08
C LYS A 258 -8.91 1.33 -0.56
N SER A 259 -8.43 0.19 -0.06
CA SER A 259 -8.17 -0.01 1.37
C SER A 259 -7.05 0.90 1.87
N LEU A 260 -5.98 1.07 1.10
CA LEU A 260 -4.90 1.99 1.43
C LEU A 260 -5.41 3.43 1.53
N ARG A 261 -6.15 3.92 0.52
CA ARG A 261 -6.72 5.28 0.51
C ARG A 261 -7.66 5.53 1.68
N ALA A 262 -8.49 4.55 2.03
CA ALA A 262 -9.42 4.67 3.17
C ALA A 262 -8.73 4.85 4.53
N ASN A 263 -7.43 4.55 4.61
CA ASN A 263 -6.63 4.66 5.83
C ASN A 263 -5.64 5.83 5.81
N LEU A 264 -5.73 6.71 4.81
CA LEU A 264 -4.86 7.87 4.65
C LEU A 264 -5.68 9.17 4.66
N PRO A 265 -5.08 10.33 4.99
CA PRO A 265 -5.73 11.63 4.83
C PRO A 265 -6.19 11.87 3.39
N GLU A 266 -7.32 12.54 3.20
CA GLU A 266 -7.92 12.80 1.88
C GLU A 266 -7.06 13.72 0.99
N ASP A 267 -6.26 14.58 1.59
CA ASP A 267 -5.42 15.57 0.92
C ASP A 267 -4.10 15.00 0.39
N ILE A 268 -3.62 13.85 0.92
CA ILE A 268 -2.41 13.25 0.40
C ILE A 268 -2.63 12.65 -0.99
N LYS A 269 -1.74 12.98 -1.93
CA LYS A 269 -1.79 12.42 -3.27
C LYS A 269 -1.16 11.02 -3.30
N ILE A 270 -1.76 10.10 -4.08
CA ILE A 270 -1.21 8.77 -4.30
C ILE A 270 -0.97 8.58 -5.79
N SER A 271 0.25 8.28 -6.14
CA SER A 271 0.67 8.04 -7.52
C SER A 271 1.29 6.67 -7.69
N ILE A 272 1.44 6.24 -8.94
CA ILE A 272 2.01 4.94 -9.31
C ILE A 272 3.17 5.12 -10.28
N VAL A 273 4.18 4.24 -10.22
CA VAL A 273 5.23 4.14 -11.24
C VAL A 273 4.95 2.93 -12.12
N LEU A 274 4.87 3.15 -13.43
CA LEU A 274 4.79 2.09 -14.43
C LEU A 274 6.20 1.77 -14.94
N HIS A 275 6.55 0.48 -14.96
CA HIS A 275 7.80 -0.04 -15.50
C HIS A 275 7.62 -0.74 -16.85
N SER A 276 6.39 -1.03 -17.23
CA SER A 276 5.97 -1.60 -18.50
C SER A 276 4.63 -0.99 -18.91
N GLN A 277 4.18 -1.25 -20.15
CA GLN A 277 2.80 -0.96 -20.52
C GLN A 277 1.85 -1.68 -19.55
N PRO A 278 0.76 -1.00 -19.13
CA PRO A 278 -0.24 -1.62 -18.26
C PRO A 278 -0.80 -2.89 -18.92
N ASP A 279 -0.95 -3.94 -18.15
CA ASP A 279 -1.52 -5.20 -18.57
C ASP A 279 -2.28 -5.85 -17.41
N MET A 280 -3.48 -6.36 -17.71
CA MET A 280 -4.30 -7.06 -16.73
C MET A 280 -3.63 -8.33 -16.20
N GLU A 281 -2.67 -8.90 -16.97
CA GLU A 281 -1.86 -10.02 -16.51
C GLU A 281 -1.00 -9.66 -15.29
N TYR A 282 -0.64 -8.38 -15.15
CA TYR A 282 0.11 -7.86 -13.99
C TYR A 282 -0.79 -7.12 -12.99
N GLY A 283 -2.11 -7.15 -13.22
CA GLY A 283 -3.12 -6.52 -12.38
C GLY A 283 -3.35 -5.03 -12.65
N LEU A 284 -2.84 -4.51 -13.75
CA LEU A 284 -2.96 -3.08 -14.11
C LEU A 284 -3.93 -2.89 -15.27
N SER A 285 -5.12 -2.35 -14.99
CA SER A 285 -6.08 -1.93 -16.02
C SER A 285 -6.12 -0.40 -16.16
N PRO A 286 -6.54 0.14 -17.30
CA PRO A 286 -6.72 1.58 -17.49
C PRO A 286 -7.69 2.21 -16.47
N GLU A 287 -8.74 1.49 -16.09
CA GLU A 287 -9.72 1.92 -15.10
C GLU A 287 -9.06 2.03 -13.71
N LEU A 288 -8.33 0.98 -13.28
CA LEU A 288 -7.58 1.01 -12.03
C LEU A 288 -6.67 2.24 -11.97
N LEU A 289 -5.92 2.49 -13.03
CA LEU A 289 -4.97 3.60 -13.11
C LEU A 289 -5.66 4.96 -13.06
N SER A 290 -6.72 5.16 -13.84
CA SER A 290 -7.39 6.45 -13.96
C SER A 290 -8.22 6.82 -12.72
N GLU A 291 -8.82 5.84 -12.05
CA GLU A 291 -9.74 6.06 -10.94
C GLU A 291 -9.06 6.13 -9.57
N ASN A 292 -7.89 5.47 -9.42
CA ASN A 292 -7.29 5.29 -8.10
C ASN A 292 -5.97 6.02 -7.89
N PHE A 293 -5.35 6.59 -8.92
CA PHE A 293 -4.08 7.30 -8.78
C PHE A 293 -4.19 8.74 -9.24
N ASP A 294 -3.62 9.65 -8.48
CA ASP A 294 -3.57 11.07 -8.81
C ASP A 294 -2.61 11.32 -9.98
N ARG A 295 -1.43 10.68 -10.01
CA ARG A 295 -0.45 10.72 -11.10
C ARG A 295 0.05 9.33 -11.46
N ILE A 296 0.48 9.19 -12.71
CA ILE A 296 1.09 8.00 -13.26
C ILE A 296 2.47 8.39 -13.79
N TYR A 297 3.52 7.90 -13.13
CA TYR A 297 4.91 8.11 -13.54
C TYR A 297 5.31 7.01 -14.54
N LEU A 298 5.93 7.41 -15.63
CA LEU A 298 6.26 6.52 -16.75
C LEU A 298 7.77 6.33 -16.84
N GLU A 299 8.25 5.11 -16.60
CA GLU A 299 9.65 4.76 -16.89
C GLU A 299 9.93 4.78 -18.39
N ALA A 300 11.22 4.94 -18.75
CA ALA A 300 11.66 4.97 -20.13
C ALA A 300 11.22 3.71 -20.90
N GLY A 301 10.70 3.90 -22.10
CA GLY A 301 10.22 2.83 -22.98
C GLY A 301 8.72 2.57 -22.92
N ILE A 302 7.98 3.23 -22.04
CA ILE A 302 6.52 3.20 -22.05
C ILE A 302 6.00 4.14 -23.13
N ASP A 303 5.11 3.62 -23.99
CA ASP A 303 4.43 4.41 -25.00
C ASP A 303 3.29 5.20 -24.36
N ALA A 304 3.55 6.49 -24.07
CA ALA A 304 2.59 7.38 -23.44
C ALA A 304 1.35 7.65 -24.35
N GLU A 305 1.53 7.71 -25.66
CA GLU A 305 0.41 7.94 -26.58
C GLU A 305 -0.53 6.72 -26.61
N ALA A 306 0.03 5.52 -26.67
CA ALA A 306 -0.75 4.30 -26.60
C ALA A 306 -1.48 4.16 -25.25
N LEU A 307 -0.88 4.60 -24.14
CA LEU A 307 -1.51 4.63 -22.83
C LEU A 307 -2.68 5.62 -22.79
N ILE A 308 -2.48 6.86 -23.28
CA ILE A 308 -3.52 7.90 -23.32
C ILE A 308 -4.76 7.41 -24.07
N GLN A 309 -4.58 6.67 -25.18
CA GLN A 309 -5.70 6.12 -25.96
C GLN A 309 -6.54 5.08 -25.20
N GLN A 310 -5.99 4.48 -24.13
CA GLN A 310 -6.68 3.50 -23.31
C GLN A 310 -7.34 4.14 -22.07
N LEU A 311 -6.91 5.34 -21.68
CA LEU A 311 -7.45 6.06 -20.54
C LEU A 311 -8.76 6.78 -20.92
N PRO A 312 -9.65 7.07 -19.95
CA PRO A 312 -10.88 7.83 -20.19
C PRO A 312 -10.58 9.19 -20.84
N GLU A 313 -11.46 9.65 -21.77
CA GLU A 313 -11.31 10.93 -22.47
C GLU A 313 -11.16 12.13 -21.53
N LYS A 314 -11.76 12.05 -20.34
CA LYS A 314 -11.66 13.08 -19.29
C LYS A 314 -10.33 13.05 -18.50
N PHE A 315 -9.44 12.09 -18.78
CA PHE A 315 -8.16 11.98 -18.07
C PHE A 315 -7.21 13.11 -18.53
N ASP A 316 -6.84 13.96 -17.60
CA ASP A 316 -5.88 15.05 -17.89
C ASP A 316 -4.45 14.51 -17.93
N ALA A 317 -4.02 14.13 -19.13
CA ALA A 317 -2.69 13.58 -19.34
C ALA A 317 -1.57 14.61 -19.07
N GLN A 318 -1.84 15.91 -19.23
CA GLN A 318 -0.82 16.96 -19.08
C GLN A 318 -0.34 17.10 -17.62
N THR A 319 -1.24 16.94 -16.68
CA THR A 319 -0.93 17.07 -15.24
C THR A 319 -0.73 15.72 -14.55
N ARG A 320 -1.34 14.64 -15.08
CA ARG A 320 -1.37 13.32 -14.43
C ARG A 320 -0.38 12.30 -15.00
N LEU A 321 0.08 12.43 -16.26
CA LEU A 321 1.18 11.61 -16.77
C LEU A 321 2.50 12.34 -16.55
N VAL A 322 3.45 11.68 -15.89
CA VAL A 322 4.75 12.22 -15.50
C VAL A 322 5.85 11.34 -16.07
N PRO A 323 6.36 11.63 -17.29
CA PRO A 323 7.51 10.92 -17.82
C PRO A 323 8.75 11.06 -16.92
N ILE A 324 9.44 9.93 -16.69
CA ILE A 324 10.71 9.91 -15.99
C ILE A 324 11.83 10.07 -17.04
N VAL A 325 12.56 11.17 -16.95
CA VAL A 325 13.52 11.61 -17.95
C VAL A 325 14.92 11.84 -17.37
N TYR A 326 15.93 11.94 -18.22
CA TYR A 326 17.31 12.28 -17.81
C TYR A 326 17.66 13.76 -17.93
N ALA A 327 16.80 14.55 -18.57
CA ALA A 327 16.94 15.98 -18.67
C ALA A 327 15.55 16.64 -18.63
N PRO A 328 15.44 17.89 -18.10
CA PRO A 328 14.17 18.60 -18.04
C PRO A 328 13.49 18.70 -19.41
N ALA A 329 12.17 18.51 -19.44
CA ALA A 329 11.35 18.78 -20.61
C ALA A 329 10.99 20.28 -20.68
N GLU A 330 10.73 20.79 -21.88
CA GLU A 330 10.34 22.20 -22.07
C GLU A 330 8.91 22.44 -21.58
N GLU A 331 8.01 21.47 -21.78
CA GLU A 331 6.59 21.57 -21.45
C GLU A 331 6.10 20.32 -20.69
N GLY A 332 4.99 20.48 -19.96
CA GLY A 332 4.31 19.38 -19.25
C GLY A 332 4.96 18.97 -17.94
N SER A 333 4.40 17.90 -17.37
CA SER A 333 4.92 17.28 -16.16
C SER A 333 6.10 16.37 -16.49
N TYR A 334 7.11 16.33 -15.61
CA TYR A 334 8.25 15.40 -15.73
C TYR A 334 8.92 15.16 -14.38
N LEU A 335 9.64 14.03 -14.29
CA LEU A 335 10.56 13.71 -13.20
C LEU A 335 11.96 13.49 -13.78
N VAL A 336 12.93 14.30 -13.39
CA VAL A 336 14.35 14.11 -13.75
C VAL A 336 15.01 13.15 -12.78
N LYS A 337 15.67 12.08 -13.32
CA LYS A 337 16.53 11.16 -12.56
C LYS A 337 17.91 11.72 -12.31
#